data_130b4826a6faf53065801a3b4811b67b
#
_entry.id   130b4826a6faf53065801a3b4811b67b
#
_cell.length_a   1.000
_cell.length_b   1.000
_cell.length_c   1.000
_cell.angle_alpha   90.00
_cell.angle_beta   90.00
_cell.angle_gamma   90.00
#
_symmetry.space_group_name_H-M   'P 1'
#
loop_
_entity.id
_entity.type
_entity.pdbx_description
1 polymer ?
#
loop_
_entity_poly.entity_id
_entity_poly.type
_entity_poly.pdbx_seq_one_letter_code
_entity_poly.pdbx_strand_id
1 'polypeptide(L)'
;TVEYTWTKDMDEAFLDLQKAMNPFAQNKDITELKITQHDANLSPVVLVGMSHQSITDMAELRKIAESYIRNELIRLEGVAEVTLSGEEVSTLTIQTDPYKLNAFQLKIEDIASRIESNNQSISGGRVSELGLQYLVKSSSLFASEDDFENLIVGYKVIQQEEASGNNATGTATANSNKAPVFLKEVATVQFLNARPENIVRINGKRSIGLSIYKEMRFNTVKVVDEVTRQLAVIENALPGYHFQV
;
A
#
# COMPACT_ATOMS: atom_id res chain seq x y z
N THR A 1 -5.46 7.38 22.75
CA THR A 1 -5.98 8.76 22.66
C THR A 1 -5.36 9.57 23.77
N VAL A 2 -4.82 10.75 23.46
CA VAL A 2 -4.27 11.70 24.43
C VAL A 2 -5.19 12.92 24.43
N GLU A 3 -5.66 13.31 25.59
CA GLU A 3 -6.54 14.47 25.75
C GLU A 3 -5.80 15.60 26.45
N TYR A 4 -5.96 16.80 25.96
CA TYR A 4 -5.37 18.00 26.53
C TYR A 4 -6.44 18.95 27.06
N THR A 5 -6.07 19.78 27.99
CA THR A 5 -6.95 20.84 28.52
C THR A 5 -7.10 21.97 27.50
N TRP A 6 -8.22 22.67 27.50
CA TRP A 6 -8.56 23.76 26.56
C TRP A 6 -7.57 24.93 26.55
N THR A 7 -6.70 25.03 27.55
CA THR A 7 -5.69 26.10 27.68
C THR A 7 -4.33 25.77 27.06
N LYS A 8 -4.12 24.52 26.62
CA LYS A 8 -2.86 24.10 25.99
C LYS A 8 -2.85 24.44 24.50
N ASP A 9 -1.76 25.03 24.04
CA ASP A 9 -1.55 25.23 22.60
C ASP A 9 -1.41 23.86 21.91
N MET A 10 -2.29 23.62 20.94
CA MET A 10 -2.37 22.31 20.26
C MET A 10 -1.17 22.07 19.33
N ASP A 11 -0.59 23.12 18.75
CA ASP A 11 0.59 23.00 17.90
C ASP A 11 1.82 22.62 18.73
N GLU A 12 1.96 23.22 19.92
CA GLU A 12 3.00 22.83 20.88
C GLU A 12 2.79 21.40 21.39
N ALA A 13 1.57 21.04 21.74
CA ALA A 13 1.22 19.70 22.20
C ALA A 13 1.50 18.63 21.14
N PHE A 14 1.20 18.93 19.87
CA PHE A 14 1.49 18.03 18.74
C PHE A 14 2.99 17.80 18.56
N LEU A 15 3.80 18.88 18.64
CA LEU A 15 5.24 18.78 18.57
C LEU A 15 5.84 17.99 19.74
N ASP A 16 5.34 18.21 20.94
CA ASP A 16 5.76 17.45 22.12
C ASP A 16 5.44 15.96 22.00
N LEU A 17 4.24 15.65 21.52
CA LEU A 17 3.82 14.27 21.27
C LEU A 17 4.67 13.61 20.17
N GLN A 18 4.94 14.35 19.07
CA GLN A 18 5.79 13.85 18.00
C GLN A 18 7.21 13.55 18.49
N LYS A 19 7.80 14.44 19.30
CA LYS A 19 9.13 14.21 19.91
C LYS A 19 9.11 12.96 20.82
N ALA A 20 8.08 12.81 21.63
CA ALA A 20 7.95 11.67 22.54
C ALA A 20 7.75 10.34 21.79
N MET A 21 7.08 10.37 20.64
CA MET A 21 6.77 9.16 19.86
C MET A 21 7.84 8.78 18.84
N ASN A 22 8.72 9.71 18.43
CA ASN A 22 9.81 9.44 17.48
C ASN A 22 10.69 8.22 17.81
N PRO A 23 11.07 7.95 19.07
CA PRO A 23 11.85 6.75 19.41
C PRO A 23 11.12 5.45 19.09
N PHE A 24 9.78 5.46 19.15
CA PHE A 24 8.95 4.29 18.88
C PHE A 24 8.75 4.05 17.38
N ALA A 25 8.85 5.10 16.55
CA ALA A 25 8.74 4.99 15.09
C ALA A 25 9.86 4.14 14.46
N GLN A 26 10.99 3.96 15.18
CA GLN A 26 12.12 3.13 14.74
C GLN A 26 12.02 1.67 15.20
N ASN A 27 10.98 1.31 15.96
CA ASN A 27 10.78 -0.06 16.41
C ASN A 27 10.26 -0.92 15.26
N LYS A 28 10.93 -2.05 14.99
CA LYS A 28 10.58 -2.99 13.91
C LYS A 28 9.20 -3.63 14.07
N ASP A 29 8.67 -3.63 15.28
CA ASP A 29 7.35 -4.20 15.59
C ASP A 29 6.20 -3.22 15.30
N ILE A 30 6.51 -1.96 14.94
CA ILE A 30 5.54 -0.92 14.60
C ILE A 30 5.59 -0.69 13.09
N THR A 31 4.58 -1.13 12.39
CA THR A 31 4.49 -1.00 10.93
C THR A 31 4.27 0.45 10.49
N GLU A 32 3.45 1.19 11.24
CA GLU A 32 3.17 2.60 10.97
C GLU A 32 2.84 3.33 12.26
N LEU A 33 3.42 4.50 12.45
CA LEU A 33 3.10 5.42 13.54
C LEU A 33 2.58 6.72 12.94
N LYS A 34 1.28 6.93 13.00
CA LYS A 34 0.61 8.15 12.54
C LYS A 34 0.06 8.92 13.73
N ILE A 35 0.47 10.18 13.86
CA ILE A 35 -0.10 11.09 14.84
C ILE A 35 -1.07 12.00 14.08
N THR A 36 -2.35 11.92 14.42
CA THR A 36 -3.40 12.76 13.84
C THR A 36 -4.01 13.61 14.93
N GLN A 37 -4.10 14.90 14.66
CA GLN A 37 -4.88 15.80 15.50
C GLN A 37 -6.36 15.63 15.12
N HIS A 38 -7.13 15.04 16.02
CA HIS A 38 -8.57 14.86 15.81
C HIS A 38 -9.32 15.89 16.63
N ASP A 39 -10.00 16.80 15.96
CA ASP A 39 -11.00 17.67 16.58
C ASP A 39 -12.36 16.99 16.42
N ALA A 40 -13.00 16.66 17.53
CA ALA A 40 -14.33 16.04 17.54
C ALA A 40 -15.42 16.92 16.89
N ASN A 41 -15.14 18.21 16.70
CA ASN A 41 -16.03 19.17 16.02
C ASN A 41 -15.75 19.29 14.51
N LEU A 42 -14.74 18.63 13.98
CA LEU A 42 -14.44 18.60 12.54
C LEU A 42 -15.37 17.60 11.84
N SER A 43 -16.62 18.01 11.64
CA SER A 43 -17.49 17.34 10.68
C SER A 43 -17.11 17.76 9.25
N PRO A 44 -17.19 16.83 8.27
CA PRO A 44 -17.00 17.21 6.88
C PRO A 44 -18.03 18.29 6.49
N VAL A 45 -17.58 19.31 5.79
CA VAL A 45 -18.45 20.42 5.34
C VAL A 45 -19.18 20.09 4.04
N VAL A 46 -18.60 19.17 3.25
CA VAL A 46 -19.21 18.66 2.01
C VAL A 46 -18.99 17.16 1.94
N LEU A 47 -20.05 16.44 1.60
CA LEU A 47 -20.02 15.03 1.25
C LEU A 47 -20.34 14.90 -0.24
N VAL A 48 -19.42 14.33 -1.00
CA VAL A 48 -19.58 14.15 -2.44
C VAL A 48 -19.50 12.68 -2.79
N GLY A 49 -20.41 12.24 -3.61
CA GLY A 49 -20.31 10.90 -4.20
C GLY A 49 -19.86 10.97 -5.64
N MET A 50 -18.84 10.20 -5.96
CA MET A 50 -18.31 10.07 -7.31
C MET A 50 -18.71 8.73 -7.90
N SER A 51 -19.26 8.75 -9.08
CA SER A 51 -19.60 7.57 -9.89
C SER A 51 -19.19 7.75 -11.34
N HIS A 52 -19.09 6.65 -12.07
CA HIS A 52 -18.83 6.68 -13.51
C HIS A 52 -19.88 5.89 -14.25
N GLN A 53 -20.20 6.27 -15.51
CA GLN A 53 -21.25 5.62 -16.29
C GLN A 53 -20.94 4.18 -16.67
N SER A 54 -19.68 3.88 -17.02
CA SER A 54 -19.25 2.59 -17.53
C SER A 54 -18.24 1.86 -16.63
N ILE A 55 -17.48 2.58 -15.79
CA ILE A 55 -16.50 1.99 -14.89
C ILE A 55 -17.23 1.55 -13.61
N THR A 56 -17.24 0.25 -13.37
CA THR A 56 -17.81 -0.36 -12.15
C THR A 56 -16.74 -0.85 -11.17
N ASP A 57 -15.49 -0.90 -11.61
CA ASP A 57 -14.36 -1.26 -10.76
C ASP A 57 -14.02 -0.12 -9.81
N MET A 58 -14.20 -0.38 -8.51
CA MET A 58 -13.93 0.61 -7.46
C MET A 58 -12.43 0.90 -7.30
N ALA A 59 -11.56 -0.03 -7.63
CA ALA A 59 -10.12 0.18 -7.58
C ALA A 59 -9.64 1.16 -8.68
N GLU A 60 -10.24 1.09 -9.86
CA GLU A 60 -9.96 2.04 -10.94
C GLU A 60 -10.49 3.43 -10.63
N LEU A 61 -11.74 3.50 -10.13
CA LEU A 61 -12.34 4.77 -9.70
C LEU A 61 -11.52 5.42 -8.59
N ARG A 62 -11.00 4.61 -7.64
CA ARG A 62 -10.13 5.09 -6.58
C ARG A 62 -8.88 5.77 -7.12
N LYS A 63 -8.20 5.18 -8.10
CA LYS A 63 -6.96 5.76 -8.67
C LYS A 63 -7.19 7.18 -9.18
N ILE A 64 -8.29 7.42 -9.86
CA ILE A 64 -8.65 8.75 -10.35
C ILE A 64 -9.06 9.68 -9.21
N ALA A 65 -9.86 9.18 -8.26
CA ALA A 65 -10.26 9.96 -7.09
C ALA A 65 -9.05 10.43 -6.28
N GLU A 66 -8.06 9.55 -6.05
CA GLU A 66 -6.89 9.83 -5.24
C GLU A 66 -5.83 10.66 -5.97
N SER A 67 -5.52 10.30 -7.23
CA SER A 67 -4.44 10.94 -7.97
C SER A 67 -4.81 12.29 -8.58
N TYR A 68 -6.05 12.49 -8.95
CA TYR A 68 -6.49 13.71 -9.62
C TYR A 68 -7.49 14.51 -8.77
N ILE A 69 -8.65 13.94 -8.45
CA ILE A 69 -9.76 14.69 -7.84
C ILE A 69 -9.41 15.21 -6.45
N ARG A 70 -8.86 14.33 -5.59
CA ARG A 70 -8.39 14.70 -4.26
C ARG A 70 -7.36 15.82 -4.32
N ASN A 71 -6.38 15.73 -5.24
CA ASN A 71 -5.32 16.72 -5.37
C ASN A 71 -5.84 18.06 -5.86
N GLU A 72 -6.81 18.08 -6.75
CA GLU A 72 -7.44 19.34 -7.21
C GLU A 72 -8.25 19.99 -6.08
N LEU A 73 -8.97 19.20 -5.27
CA LEU A 73 -9.78 19.72 -4.18
C LEU A 73 -8.92 20.22 -3.00
N ILE A 74 -7.81 19.54 -2.67
CA ILE A 74 -6.91 19.98 -1.58
C ILE A 74 -6.22 21.31 -1.90
N ARG A 75 -6.06 21.65 -3.17
CA ARG A 75 -5.46 22.94 -3.59
C ARG A 75 -6.39 24.14 -3.40
N LEU A 76 -7.67 23.90 -3.15
CA LEU A 76 -8.63 24.98 -2.94
C LEU A 76 -8.38 25.67 -1.61
N GLU A 77 -8.50 26.98 -1.61
CA GLU A 77 -8.32 27.78 -0.40
C GLU A 77 -9.38 27.43 0.65
N GLY A 78 -8.92 27.10 1.85
CA GLY A 78 -9.78 26.75 2.98
C GLY A 78 -10.18 25.28 3.06
N VAL A 79 -9.70 24.42 2.16
CA VAL A 79 -9.83 22.97 2.29
C VAL A 79 -8.64 22.42 3.07
N ALA A 80 -8.90 21.82 4.24
CA ALA A 80 -7.87 21.23 5.09
C ALA A 80 -7.52 19.81 4.67
N GLU A 81 -8.54 19.00 4.39
CA GLU A 81 -8.37 17.58 4.08
C GLU A 81 -9.52 17.07 3.21
N VAL A 82 -9.21 16.09 2.38
CA VAL A 82 -10.18 15.31 1.60
C VAL A 82 -9.92 13.83 1.85
N THR A 83 -10.89 13.15 2.45
CA THR A 83 -10.83 11.71 2.72
C THR A 83 -11.73 10.95 1.76
N LEU A 84 -11.25 9.77 1.34
CA LEU A 84 -12.02 8.87 0.48
C LEU A 84 -12.68 7.77 1.32
N SER A 85 -13.80 7.26 0.85
CA SER A 85 -14.52 6.14 1.44
C SER A 85 -15.23 5.32 0.36
N GLY A 86 -15.48 4.02 0.64
CA GLY A 86 -16.11 3.10 -0.31
C GLY A 86 -15.15 2.58 -1.39
N GLU A 87 -13.89 2.84 -1.26
CA GLU A 87 -12.82 2.41 -2.15
C GLU A 87 -12.47 0.93 -1.97
N GLU A 88 -11.98 0.30 -3.01
CA GLU A 88 -11.35 -1.01 -2.96
C GLU A 88 -9.86 -0.86 -3.25
N VAL A 89 -9.05 -1.48 -2.40
CA VAL A 89 -7.61 -1.52 -2.59
C VAL A 89 -7.24 -2.82 -3.26
N SER A 90 -6.57 -2.74 -4.41
CA SER A 90 -6.02 -3.94 -5.02
C SER A 90 -4.83 -4.44 -4.20
N THR A 91 -4.93 -5.66 -3.70
CA THR A 91 -3.88 -6.31 -2.90
C THR A 91 -3.41 -7.58 -3.59
N LEU A 92 -2.11 -7.83 -3.53
CA LEU A 92 -1.56 -9.11 -3.93
C LEU A 92 -1.82 -10.12 -2.80
N THR A 93 -2.60 -11.14 -3.10
CA THR A 93 -2.90 -12.23 -2.17
C THR A 93 -2.07 -13.47 -2.54
N ILE A 94 -1.30 -13.95 -1.58
CA ILE A 94 -0.51 -15.17 -1.70
C ILE A 94 -1.18 -16.24 -0.85
N GLN A 95 -1.87 -17.17 -1.51
CA GLN A 95 -2.56 -18.26 -0.84
C GLN A 95 -1.65 -19.51 -0.85
N THR A 96 -1.10 -19.84 0.30
CA THR A 96 -0.23 -21.00 0.48
C THR A 96 -1.03 -22.28 0.66
N ASP A 97 -0.50 -23.40 0.14
CA ASP A 97 -1.03 -24.72 0.35
C ASP A 97 -0.28 -25.40 1.53
N PRO A 98 -0.95 -25.67 2.67
CA PRO A 98 -0.30 -26.26 3.84
C PRO A 98 0.32 -27.64 3.57
N TYR A 99 -0.28 -28.42 2.66
CA TYR A 99 0.24 -29.76 2.33
C TYR A 99 1.54 -29.65 1.55
N LYS A 100 1.62 -28.73 0.61
CA LYS A 100 2.83 -28.47 -0.16
C LYS A 100 3.92 -27.87 0.70
N LEU A 101 3.57 -26.90 1.58
CA LEU A 101 4.53 -26.34 2.55
C LEU A 101 5.18 -27.44 3.40
N ASN A 102 4.38 -28.35 3.93
CA ASN A 102 4.88 -29.46 4.73
C ASN A 102 5.74 -30.43 3.90
N ALA A 103 5.35 -30.73 2.68
CA ALA A 103 6.11 -31.59 1.76
C ALA A 103 7.51 -31.03 1.44
N PHE A 104 7.64 -29.71 1.35
CA PHE A 104 8.91 -29.03 1.11
C PHE A 104 9.61 -28.59 2.41
N GLN A 105 9.04 -28.88 3.58
CA GLN A 105 9.54 -28.47 4.90
C GLN A 105 9.73 -26.97 5.05
N LEU A 106 8.85 -26.19 4.43
CA LEU A 106 8.83 -24.73 4.47
C LEU A 106 7.82 -24.24 5.50
N LYS A 107 8.16 -23.15 6.18
CA LYS A 107 7.26 -22.43 7.07
C LYS A 107 6.74 -21.17 6.36
N ILE A 108 5.57 -20.69 6.74
CA ILE A 108 4.98 -19.49 6.17
C ILE A 108 5.82 -18.25 6.49
N GLU A 109 6.48 -18.24 7.66
CA GLU A 109 7.38 -17.18 8.08
C GLU A 109 8.62 -17.09 7.18
N ASP A 110 9.11 -18.22 6.68
CA ASP A 110 10.25 -18.27 5.75
C ASP A 110 9.87 -17.62 4.42
N ILE A 111 8.66 -17.87 3.94
CA ILE A 111 8.12 -17.25 2.72
C ILE A 111 7.99 -15.75 2.91
N ALA A 112 7.39 -15.30 4.02
CA ALA A 112 7.21 -13.87 4.33
C ALA A 112 8.56 -13.16 4.36
N SER A 113 9.56 -13.72 5.07
CA SER A 113 10.91 -13.15 5.15
C SER A 113 11.62 -13.10 3.79
N ARG A 114 11.40 -14.10 2.93
CA ARG A 114 11.96 -14.11 1.56
C ARG A 114 11.34 -13.03 0.69
N ILE A 115 10.03 -12.85 0.76
CA ILE A 115 9.32 -11.78 0.03
C ILE A 115 9.84 -10.42 0.48
N GLU A 116 9.91 -10.18 1.79
CA GLU A 116 10.39 -8.92 2.35
C GLU A 116 11.83 -8.63 1.94
N SER A 117 12.73 -9.62 2.04
CA SER A 117 14.14 -9.45 1.69
C SER A 117 14.40 -9.22 0.21
N ASN A 118 13.53 -9.72 -0.66
CA ASN A 118 13.65 -9.55 -2.11
C ASN A 118 12.85 -8.33 -2.64
N ASN A 119 11.95 -7.76 -1.86
CA ASN A 119 11.17 -6.59 -2.24
C ASN A 119 11.78 -5.30 -1.66
N GLN A 120 13.04 -5.05 -1.96
CA GLN A 120 13.78 -3.92 -1.42
C GLN A 120 14.48 -3.12 -2.52
N SER A 121 14.59 -1.80 -2.28
CA SER A 121 15.42 -0.91 -3.07
C SER A 121 16.66 -0.53 -2.27
N ILE A 122 17.81 -0.99 -2.70
CA ILE A 122 19.08 -0.77 -1.99
C ILE A 122 19.89 0.29 -2.74
N SER A 123 20.34 1.32 -2.00
CA SER A 123 21.30 2.28 -2.54
C SER A 123 22.71 1.69 -2.48
N GLY A 124 23.31 1.47 -3.65
CA GLY A 124 24.70 0.98 -3.80
C GLY A 124 25.77 2.05 -3.60
N GLY A 125 25.37 3.27 -3.18
CA GLY A 125 26.30 4.38 -2.99
C GLY A 125 26.56 5.19 -4.25
N ARG A 126 27.69 5.90 -4.27
CA ARG A 126 28.08 6.77 -5.39
C ARG A 126 29.40 6.29 -5.98
N VAL A 127 29.46 6.22 -7.29
CA VAL A 127 30.69 5.96 -8.03
C VAL A 127 31.07 7.24 -8.76
N SER A 128 32.33 7.67 -8.61
CA SER A 128 32.86 8.84 -9.30
C SER A 128 33.78 8.36 -10.43
N GLU A 129 33.48 8.72 -11.66
CA GLU A 129 34.27 8.41 -12.83
C GLU A 129 34.33 9.63 -13.77
N LEU A 130 35.50 9.99 -14.22
CA LEU A 130 35.74 11.13 -15.12
C LEU A 130 35.12 12.45 -14.66
N GLY A 131 35.10 12.71 -13.36
CA GLY A 131 34.52 13.94 -12.79
C GLY A 131 33.00 13.95 -12.67
N LEU A 132 32.32 12.88 -13.04
CA LEU A 132 30.89 12.67 -12.89
C LEU A 132 30.63 11.74 -11.71
N GLN A 133 29.57 12.04 -10.95
CA GLN A 133 29.11 11.17 -9.86
C GLN A 133 27.86 10.42 -10.30
N TYR A 134 27.94 9.10 -10.28
CA TYR A 134 26.83 8.19 -10.57
C TYR A 134 26.27 7.66 -9.26
N LEU A 135 24.96 7.79 -9.07
CA LEU A 135 24.25 7.13 -7.97
C LEU A 135 23.88 5.71 -8.42
N VAL A 136 24.47 4.72 -7.76
CA VAL A 136 24.13 3.31 -8.00
C VAL A 136 22.92 2.96 -7.14
N LYS A 137 21.82 2.60 -7.79
CA LYS A 137 20.60 2.13 -7.13
C LYS A 137 20.25 0.75 -7.67
N SER A 138 20.18 -0.25 -6.80
CA SER A 138 19.63 -1.56 -7.11
C SER A 138 18.17 -1.59 -6.63
N SER A 139 17.25 -1.86 -7.54
CA SER A 139 15.83 -2.02 -7.23
C SER A 139 15.42 -3.42 -7.62
N SER A 140 15.02 -4.21 -6.63
CA SER A 140 14.43 -5.54 -6.83
C SER A 140 12.97 -5.55 -6.37
N LEU A 141 12.25 -4.47 -6.70
CA LEU A 141 10.82 -4.38 -6.43
C LEU A 141 10.06 -5.28 -7.40
N PHE A 142 9.17 -6.08 -6.88
CA PHE A 142 8.26 -6.87 -7.68
C PHE A 142 7.25 -5.97 -8.39
N ALA A 143 7.08 -6.14 -9.70
CA ALA A 143 6.19 -5.35 -10.52
C ALA A 143 5.00 -6.15 -11.07
N SER A 144 5.13 -7.47 -11.14
CA SER A 144 4.13 -8.36 -11.74
C SER A 144 3.87 -9.61 -10.89
N GLU A 145 2.79 -10.33 -11.17
CA GLU A 145 2.52 -11.65 -10.56
C GLU A 145 3.64 -12.64 -10.85
N ASP A 146 4.17 -12.62 -12.08
CA ASP A 146 5.25 -13.52 -12.52
C ASP A 146 6.52 -13.37 -11.68
N ASP A 147 6.83 -12.15 -11.23
CA ASP A 147 8.00 -11.89 -10.37
C ASP A 147 7.86 -12.61 -9.02
N PHE A 148 6.63 -12.64 -8.46
CA PHE A 148 6.36 -13.35 -7.23
C PHE A 148 6.34 -14.87 -7.46
N GLU A 149 5.72 -15.34 -8.54
CA GLU A 149 5.64 -16.76 -8.84
C GLU A 149 7.01 -17.42 -9.00
N ASN A 150 7.94 -16.70 -9.59
CA ASN A 150 9.30 -17.17 -9.83
C ASN A 150 10.27 -16.90 -8.65
N LEU A 151 9.77 -16.38 -7.52
CA LEU A 151 10.57 -16.20 -6.33
C LEU A 151 10.99 -17.55 -5.73
N ILE A 152 12.28 -17.71 -5.45
CA ILE A 152 12.83 -18.90 -4.78
C ILE A 152 12.54 -18.77 -3.28
N VAL A 153 11.65 -19.61 -2.77
CA VAL A 153 11.27 -19.63 -1.34
C VAL A 153 12.03 -20.67 -0.53
N GLY A 154 12.66 -21.65 -1.20
CA GLY A 154 13.41 -22.68 -0.52
C GLY A 154 14.25 -23.54 -1.46
N TYR A 155 14.82 -24.60 -0.92
CA TYR A 155 15.59 -25.59 -1.67
C TYR A 155 15.21 -26.98 -1.19
N LYS A 156 14.90 -27.89 -2.10
CA LYS A 156 14.73 -29.31 -1.82
C LYS A 156 16.03 -30.07 -2.11
N VAL A 157 16.36 -31.01 -1.25
CA VAL A 157 17.48 -31.93 -1.48
C VAL A 157 17.00 -33.01 -2.45
N ILE A 158 17.62 -33.10 -3.62
CA ILE A 158 17.39 -34.22 -4.53
C ILE A 158 18.28 -35.35 -4.03
N GLN A 159 17.67 -36.40 -3.43
CA GLN A 159 18.34 -37.66 -3.19
C GLN A 159 18.49 -38.30 -4.58
N GLN A 160 19.70 -38.32 -5.13
CA GLN A 160 19.99 -39.24 -6.22
C GLN A 160 19.94 -40.64 -5.61
N GLU A 161 19.02 -41.50 -6.07
CA GLU A 161 19.14 -42.93 -5.90
C GLU A 161 20.51 -43.33 -6.45
N GLU A 162 21.42 -43.68 -5.55
CA GLU A 162 22.70 -44.28 -5.96
C GLU A 162 22.39 -45.53 -6.77
N ALA A 163 22.61 -45.43 -8.08
CA ALA A 163 22.70 -46.61 -8.91
C ALA A 163 23.81 -47.48 -8.32
N SER A 164 23.41 -48.61 -7.75
CA SER A 164 24.27 -49.64 -7.17
C SER A 164 25.36 -50.02 -8.17
N GLY A 165 26.56 -49.52 -7.99
CA GLY A 165 27.75 -49.86 -8.77
C GLY A 165 28.96 -49.74 -7.87
N ASN A 166 29.53 -50.93 -7.50
CA ASN A 166 30.70 -51.15 -6.68
C ASN A 166 31.91 -50.27 -6.99
N ASN A 167 32.62 -49.90 -5.90
CA ASN A 167 34.01 -49.49 -5.79
C ASN A 167 34.36 -48.05 -6.21
N ALA A 168 34.51 -47.19 -5.20
CA ALA A 168 35.71 -46.36 -5.07
C ALA A 168 35.78 -45.68 -3.70
N THR A 169 36.78 -45.96 -2.94
CA THR A 169 37.30 -45.23 -1.79
C THR A 169 37.68 -43.81 -2.26
N GLY A 170 36.77 -42.87 -2.07
CA GLY A 170 37.04 -41.46 -2.35
C GLY A 170 36.16 -40.64 -1.43
N THR A 171 36.76 -39.75 -0.67
CA THR A 171 36.13 -38.74 0.17
C THR A 171 35.01 -38.01 -0.63
N ALA A 172 33.79 -38.47 -0.48
CA ALA A 172 32.63 -37.85 -1.08
C ALA A 172 32.38 -36.52 -0.38
N THR A 173 32.83 -35.45 -0.97
CA THR A 173 32.26 -34.11 -0.78
C THR A 173 30.79 -34.25 -1.17
N ALA A 174 29.89 -34.27 -0.20
CA ALA A 174 28.46 -34.29 -0.42
C ALA A 174 28.03 -33.00 -1.14
N ASN A 175 28.13 -32.98 -2.47
CA ASN A 175 27.41 -32.06 -3.28
C ASN A 175 25.94 -32.45 -3.18
N SER A 176 25.26 -31.96 -2.13
CA SER A 176 23.83 -32.02 -2.07
C SER A 176 23.26 -31.20 -3.22
N ASN A 177 22.84 -31.86 -4.30
CA ASN A 177 22.10 -31.25 -5.38
C ASN A 177 20.81 -30.67 -4.79
N LYS A 178 20.80 -29.39 -4.48
CA LYS A 178 19.64 -28.65 -4.00
C LYS A 178 18.91 -28.05 -5.19
N ALA A 179 17.70 -28.48 -5.44
CA ALA A 179 16.83 -27.83 -6.43
C ALA A 179 16.08 -26.66 -5.78
N PRO A 180 16.00 -25.50 -6.46
CA PRO A 180 15.21 -24.40 -5.96
C PRO A 180 13.72 -24.78 -5.95
N VAL A 181 12.99 -24.31 -4.95
CA VAL A 181 11.54 -24.38 -4.83
C VAL A 181 11.01 -22.98 -5.08
N PHE A 182 10.16 -22.82 -6.10
CA PHE A 182 9.55 -21.56 -6.46
C PHE A 182 8.24 -21.33 -5.70
N LEU A 183 7.86 -20.07 -5.50
CA LEU A 183 6.63 -19.72 -4.80
C LEU A 183 5.39 -20.36 -5.48
N LYS A 184 5.32 -20.37 -6.80
CA LYS A 184 4.24 -21.02 -7.59
C LYS A 184 4.06 -22.52 -7.31
N GLU A 185 5.09 -23.21 -6.79
CA GLU A 185 4.98 -24.64 -6.43
C GLU A 185 4.21 -24.84 -5.12
N VAL A 186 4.25 -23.85 -4.21
CA VAL A 186 3.71 -23.96 -2.84
C VAL A 186 2.56 -22.98 -2.56
N ALA A 187 2.34 -22.01 -3.44
CA ALA A 187 1.31 -20.98 -3.28
C ALA A 187 0.70 -20.60 -4.63
N THR A 188 -0.48 -20.01 -4.56
CA THR A 188 -1.12 -19.31 -5.69
C THR A 188 -1.05 -17.83 -5.42
N VAL A 189 -0.58 -17.06 -6.41
CA VAL A 189 -0.44 -15.61 -6.36
C VAL A 189 -1.54 -15.00 -7.20
N GLN A 190 -2.30 -14.06 -6.66
CA GLN A 190 -3.39 -13.39 -7.38
C GLN A 190 -3.55 -11.95 -6.90
N PHE A 191 -3.79 -11.01 -7.82
CA PHE A 191 -4.31 -9.70 -7.47
C PHE A 191 -5.81 -9.80 -7.21
N LEU A 192 -6.19 -9.51 -5.97
CA LEU A 192 -7.59 -9.44 -5.56
C LEU A 192 -7.87 -8.07 -4.96
N ASN A 193 -9.06 -7.57 -5.21
CA ASN A 193 -9.52 -6.39 -4.51
C ASN A 193 -9.81 -6.79 -3.05
N ALA A 194 -9.18 -6.11 -2.11
CA ALA A 194 -9.46 -6.29 -0.69
C ALA A 194 -10.95 -6.02 -0.43
N ARG A 195 -11.52 -6.70 0.54
CA ARG A 195 -12.90 -6.39 0.96
C ARG A 195 -12.97 -4.94 1.41
N PRO A 196 -13.90 -4.16 0.85
CA PRO A 196 -14.04 -2.77 1.26
C PRO A 196 -14.45 -2.70 2.73
N GLU A 197 -13.79 -1.86 3.51
CA GLU A 197 -14.18 -1.60 4.89
C GLU A 197 -15.53 -0.85 4.96
N ASN A 198 -15.76 0.03 3.98
CA ASN A 198 -16.95 0.84 3.87
C ASN A 198 -17.54 0.74 2.46
N ILE A 199 -18.86 0.74 2.35
CA ILE A 199 -19.57 0.74 1.07
C ILE A 199 -20.39 2.02 0.96
N VAL A 200 -20.07 2.84 -0.04
CA VAL A 200 -20.84 4.02 -0.38
C VAL A 200 -21.74 3.70 -1.58
N ARG A 201 -23.00 4.08 -1.48
CA ARG A 201 -23.98 3.95 -2.55
C ARG A 201 -24.76 5.24 -2.72
N ILE A 202 -24.88 5.67 -3.98
CA ILE A 202 -25.70 6.82 -4.34
C ILE A 202 -26.70 6.35 -5.39
N ASN A 203 -27.98 6.57 -5.14
CA ASN A 203 -29.06 6.11 -6.02
C ASN A 203 -28.99 4.60 -6.33
N GLY A 204 -28.56 3.79 -5.34
CA GLY A 204 -28.42 2.34 -5.46
C GLY A 204 -27.15 1.85 -6.18
N LYS A 205 -26.38 2.74 -6.80
CA LYS A 205 -25.10 2.42 -7.47
C LYS A 205 -23.92 2.56 -6.49
N ARG A 206 -22.95 1.66 -6.59
CA ARG A 206 -21.69 1.80 -5.85
C ARG A 206 -20.95 3.04 -6.33
N SER A 207 -20.42 3.78 -5.38
CA SER A 207 -19.78 5.08 -5.61
C SER A 207 -18.62 5.24 -4.63
N ILE A 208 -17.68 6.11 -4.96
CA ILE A 208 -16.65 6.56 -4.02
C ILE A 208 -17.17 7.82 -3.32
N GLY A 209 -17.12 7.82 -1.99
CA GLY A 209 -17.42 8.97 -1.17
C GLY A 209 -16.18 9.83 -0.97
N LEU A 210 -16.34 11.13 -1.07
CA LEU A 210 -15.33 12.13 -0.77
C LEU A 210 -15.88 12.99 0.38
N SER A 211 -15.20 12.97 1.51
CA SER A 211 -15.53 13.82 2.66
C SER A 211 -14.52 14.96 2.71
N ILE A 212 -15.01 16.17 2.62
CA ILE A 212 -14.19 17.39 2.51
C ILE A 212 -14.28 18.14 3.82
N TYR A 213 -13.12 18.40 4.41
CA TYR A 213 -12.96 19.12 5.67
C TYR A 213 -12.36 20.50 5.40
N LYS A 214 -12.89 21.50 6.09
CA LYS A 214 -12.39 22.87 5.97
C LYS A 214 -11.35 23.21 7.02
N GLU A 215 -10.54 24.21 6.76
CA GLU A 215 -9.69 24.83 7.77
C GLU A 215 -10.54 25.65 8.76
N MET A 216 -10.12 25.67 10.04
CA MET A 216 -10.89 26.28 11.12
C MET A 216 -11.26 27.75 10.90
N ARG A 217 -10.38 28.51 10.24
CA ARG A 217 -10.53 29.98 10.04
C ARG A 217 -11.35 30.37 8.82
N PHE A 218 -11.72 29.40 7.98
CA PHE A 218 -12.42 29.69 6.73
C PHE A 218 -13.93 29.62 6.86
N ASN A 219 -14.60 30.44 6.07
CA ASN A 219 -16.06 30.47 6.00
C ASN A 219 -16.60 29.22 5.29
N THR A 220 -17.44 28.45 5.96
CA THR A 220 -17.99 27.21 5.44
C THR A 220 -18.71 27.39 4.11
N VAL A 221 -19.52 28.45 3.96
CA VAL A 221 -20.29 28.70 2.72
C VAL A 221 -19.36 28.93 1.54
N LYS A 222 -18.32 29.76 1.74
CA LYS A 222 -17.34 30.02 0.67
C LYS A 222 -16.61 28.75 0.23
N VAL A 223 -16.22 27.89 1.19
CA VAL A 223 -15.55 26.62 0.87
C VAL A 223 -16.49 25.69 0.12
N VAL A 224 -17.75 25.58 0.53
CA VAL A 224 -18.76 24.76 -0.17
C VAL A 224 -18.99 25.25 -1.60
N ASP A 225 -19.14 26.56 -1.81
CA ASP A 225 -19.33 27.16 -3.13
C ASP A 225 -18.12 26.91 -4.04
N GLU A 226 -16.90 27.07 -3.51
CA GLU A 226 -15.65 26.83 -4.25
C GLU A 226 -15.49 25.37 -4.64
N VAL A 227 -15.73 24.45 -3.70
CA VAL A 227 -15.70 23.00 -3.95
C VAL A 227 -16.73 22.62 -5.01
N THR A 228 -17.95 23.12 -4.91
CA THR A 228 -19.03 22.81 -5.86
C THR A 228 -18.68 23.31 -7.26
N ARG A 229 -18.12 24.52 -7.35
CA ARG A 229 -17.64 25.08 -8.62
C ARG A 229 -16.52 24.23 -9.23
N GLN A 230 -15.55 23.85 -8.42
CA GLN A 230 -14.42 23.03 -8.89
C GLN A 230 -14.87 21.63 -9.34
N LEU A 231 -15.81 21.02 -8.63
CA LEU A 231 -16.39 19.73 -9.04
C LEU A 231 -17.07 19.83 -10.40
N ALA A 232 -17.79 20.92 -10.69
CA ALA A 232 -18.39 21.14 -12.01
C ALA A 232 -17.33 21.32 -13.11
N VAL A 233 -16.19 21.96 -12.81
CA VAL A 233 -15.06 22.05 -13.74
C VAL A 233 -14.45 20.67 -14.02
N ILE A 234 -14.25 19.88 -12.96
CA ILE A 234 -13.71 18.51 -13.07
C ILE A 234 -14.66 17.61 -13.86
N GLU A 235 -15.97 17.69 -13.63
CA GLU A 235 -16.97 16.91 -14.36
C GLU A 235 -16.96 17.21 -15.87
N ASN A 236 -16.79 18.47 -16.23
CA ASN A 236 -16.63 18.87 -17.63
C ASN A 236 -15.30 18.42 -18.25
N ALA A 237 -14.23 18.33 -17.46
CA ALA A 237 -12.91 17.90 -17.92
C ALA A 237 -12.77 16.37 -18.02
N LEU A 238 -13.56 15.62 -17.24
CA LEU A 238 -13.54 14.16 -17.17
C LEU A 238 -14.89 13.59 -17.64
N PRO A 239 -15.06 13.30 -18.93
CA PRO A 239 -16.33 12.79 -19.44
C PRO A 239 -16.67 11.42 -18.83
N GLY A 240 -17.92 11.23 -18.42
CA GLY A 240 -18.45 10.00 -17.83
C GLY A 240 -18.37 9.94 -16.30
N TYR A 241 -17.65 10.85 -15.65
CA TYR A 241 -17.66 11.01 -14.19
C TYR A 241 -18.82 11.90 -13.77
N HIS A 242 -19.50 11.53 -12.70
CA HIS A 242 -20.60 12.27 -12.12
C HIS A 242 -20.36 12.47 -10.63
N PHE A 243 -20.56 13.71 -10.19
CA PHE A 243 -20.45 14.11 -8.81
C PHE A 243 -21.84 14.48 -8.27
N GLN A 244 -22.17 13.94 -7.12
CA GLN A 244 -23.38 14.30 -6.38
C GLN A 244 -22.99 14.79 -5.00
N VAL A 245 -23.32 16.04 -4.71
CA VAL A 245 -23.09 16.71 -3.41
C VAL A 245 -24.29 16.48 -2.50
#